data_0023afcf3301e6a116d66cfba803eef4
#
_entry.id   0023afcf3301e6a116d66cfba803eef4
#
_cell.length_a   1.000
_cell.length_b   1.000
_cell.length_c   1.000
_cell.angle_alpha   90.00
_cell.angle_beta   90.00
_cell.angle_gamma   90.00
#
_symmetry.space_group_name_H-M   'P 1'
#
loop_
_entity.id
_entity.type
_entity.pdbx_description
1 polymer ?
#
loop_
_entity_poly.entity_id
_entity_poly.type
_entity_poly.pdbx_seq_one_letter_code
_entity_poly.pdbx_strand_id
1 'polypeptide(L)'
;FQNVSKFYSVNSHQTTALEDASFTINPKEFVSLVGKSGAGKSTIVKLLIAEEKPTKGKVIFGSYDVNKIKHRELPQLRRRIGVIFQDFRLLPNKTSFENVAFALEAAGRLQSDIKEFVPQALEMVGLKDKMFNFPKELSGGEKQRVAIARAMINHPDMIIADEPTGNLDPINAWEIIKLLIKINELGTTVLLATHNKEIINYLERRVINLENGRITRDEEKGKYILV
;
A
#
# COMPACT_ATOMS: atom_id res chain seq x y z
N PHE A 1 3.22 -3.02 15.14
CA PHE A 1 2.59 -2.01 15.96
C PHE A 1 2.55 -2.49 17.40
N GLN A 2 2.98 -1.64 18.34
CA GLN A 2 3.05 -1.96 19.77
C GLN A 2 2.40 -0.82 20.56
N ASN A 3 1.18 -1.01 21.02
CA ASN A 3 0.37 -0.06 21.78
C ASN A 3 0.32 1.34 21.13
N VAL A 4 0.07 1.37 19.82
CA VAL A 4 0.15 2.59 19.01
C VAL A 4 -1.11 3.41 19.15
N SER A 5 -0.95 4.68 19.55
CA SER A 5 -2.00 5.68 19.49
C SER A 5 -1.57 6.86 18.64
N LYS A 6 -2.51 7.39 17.86
CA LYS A 6 -2.33 8.60 17.05
C LYS A 6 -3.48 9.56 17.24
N PHE A 7 -3.14 10.75 17.68
CA PHE A 7 -4.07 11.87 17.85
C PHE A 7 -3.71 12.98 16.86
N TYR A 8 -4.72 13.55 16.23
CA TYR A 8 -4.59 14.76 15.42
C TYR A 8 -5.25 15.93 16.16
N SER A 9 -4.60 17.07 16.18
CA SER A 9 -5.14 18.29 16.80
C SER A 9 -5.40 19.32 15.70
N VAL A 10 -6.65 19.75 15.57
CA VAL A 10 -7.08 20.80 14.64
C VAL A 10 -7.93 21.79 15.44
N ASN A 11 -7.55 23.06 15.47
CA ASN A 11 -8.32 24.15 16.11
C ASN A 11 -8.83 23.79 17.53
N SER A 12 -7.93 23.33 18.40
CA SER A 12 -8.21 22.92 19.81
C SER A 12 -9.09 21.69 19.96
N HIS A 13 -9.53 21.05 18.88
CA HIS A 13 -10.19 19.76 18.91
C HIS A 13 -9.21 18.64 18.65
N GLN A 14 -9.19 17.63 19.52
CA GLN A 14 -8.38 16.44 19.37
C GLN A 14 -9.22 15.31 18.79
N THR A 15 -8.78 14.77 17.64
CA THR A 15 -9.38 13.61 17.00
C THR A 15 -8.49 12.40 17.20
N THR A 16 -9.05 11.34 17.76
CA THR A 16 -8.36 10.05 17.91
C THR A 16 -8.45 9.28 16.60
N ALA A 17 -7.32 9.07 15.94
CA ALA A 17 -7.26 8.27 14.72
C ALA A 17 -6.89 6.82 14.97
N LEU A 18 -6.04 6.57 15.99
CA LEU A 18 -5.71 5.23 16.49
C LEU A 18 -5.62 5.28 18.01
N GLU A 19 -6.05 4.22 18.66
CA GLU A 19 -6.02 4.06 20.11
C GLU A 19 -5.60 2.65 20.47
N ASP A 20 -4.41 2.53 21.09
CA ASP A 20 -3.81 1.28 21.60
C ASP A 20 -3.77 0.13 20.56
N ALA A 21 -3.52 0.46 19.31
CA ALA A 21 -3.47 -0.54 18.26
C ALA A 21 -2.19 -1.39 18.36
N SER A 22 -2.37 -2.71 18.46
CA SER A 22 -1.26 -3.68 18.55
C SER A 22 -1.51 -4.83 17.59
N PHE A 23 -0.59 -5.07 16.66
CA PHE A 23 -0.58 -6.21 15.75
C PHE A 23 0.80 -6.39 15.13
N THR A 24 1.07 -7.58 14.61
CA THR A 24 2.29 -7.91 13.87
C THR A 24 1.92 -8.50 12.52
N ILE A 25 2.61 -8.08 11.46
CA ILE A 25 2.51 -8.70 10.13
C ILE A 25 3.85 -9.40 9.87
N ASN A 26 3.79 -10.69 9.55
CA ASN A 26 4.96 -11.48 9.28
C ASN A 26 5.43 -11.31 7.81
N PRO A 27 6.71 -11.53 7.51
CA PRO A 27 7.19 -11.56 6.12
C PRO A 27 6.38 -12.54 5.26
N LYS A 28 6.10 -12.13 4.01
CA LYS A 28 5.35 -12.90 3.00
C LYS A 28 3.87 -13.13 3.34
N GLU A 29 3.36 -12.52 4.39
CA GLU A 29 1.96 -12.61 4.76
C GLU A 29 1.10 -11.72 3.84
N PHE A 30 -0.11 -12.15 3.54
CA PHE A 30 -1.16 -11.34 2.95
C PHE A 30 -2.21 -11.02 4.00
N VAL A 31 -2.33 -9.75 4.38
CA VAL A 31 -3.22 -9.29 5.44
C VAL A 31 -4.21 -8.28 4.88
N SER A 32 -5.48 -8.48 5.16
CA SER A 32 -6.53 -7.50 4.89
C SER A 32 -6.79 -6.65 6.13
N LEU A 33 -6.60 -5.33 6.01
CA LEU A 33 -6.98 -4.35 7.03
C LEU A 33 -8.35 -3.78 6.68
N VAL A 34 -9.35 -4.13 7.46
CA VAL A 34 -10.75 -3.79 7.19
C VAL A 34 -11.31 -2.80 8.21
N GLY A 35 -12.30 -2.02 7.80
CA GLY A 35 -12.97 -1.05 8.65
C GLY A 35 -13.72 -0.01 7.83
N LYS A 36 -14.70 0.63 8.45
CA LYS A 36 -15.47 1.73 7.83
C LYS A 36 -14.56 2.89 7.40
N SER A 37 -15.05 3.76 6.52
CA SER A 37 -14.33 5.02 6.23
C SER A 37 -14.10 5.79 7.54
N GLY A 38 -12.91 6.36 7.71
CA GLY A 38 -12.53 7.05 8.95
C GLY A 38 -12.09 6.15 10.12
N ALA A 39 -12.10 4.81 9.99
CA ALA A 39 -11.68 3.91 11.06
C ALA A 39 -10.20 4.01 11.45
N GLY A 40 -9.35 4.67 10.65
CA GLY A 40 -7.90 4.82 10.92
C GLY A 40 -6.99 4.05 9.96
N LYS A 41 -7.52 3.36 8.92
CA LYS A 41 -6.73 2.58 7.96
C LYS A 41 -5.61 3.40 7.31
N SER A 42 -5.94 4.54 6.73
CA SER A 42 -4.93 5.43 6.10
C SER A 42 -3.94 6.01 7.10
N THR A 43 -4.31 6.12 8.38
CA THR A 43 -3.37 6.50 9.45
C THR A 43 -2.31 5.41 9.67
N ILE A 44 -2.71 4.12 9.66
CA ILE A 44 -1.77 2.99 9.72
C ILE A 44 -0.80 3.05 8.54
N VAL A 45 -1.30 3.30 7.32
CA VAL A 45 -0.46 3.46 6.12
C VAL A 45 0.56 4.59 6.30
N LYS A 46 0.12 5.78 6.73
CA LYS A 46 0.99 6.94 6.95
C LYS A 46 2.07 6.69 8.01
N LEU A 47 1.73 5.96 9.06
CA LEU A 47 2.68 5.56 10.09
C LEU A 47 3.73 4.58 9.55
N LEU A 48 3.33 3.59 8.73
CA LEU A 48 4.27 2.63 8.14
C LEU A 48 5.30 3.27 7.23
N ILE A 49 4.90 4.24 6.41
CA ILE A 49 5.81 4.96 5.49
C ILE A 49 6.53 6.14 6.16
N ALA A 50 6.38 6.28 7.48
CA ALA A 50 6.93 7.39 8.25
C ALA A 50 6.56 8.77 7.67
N GLU A 51 5.35 8.92 7.12
CA GLU A 51 4.75 10.22 6.78
C GLU A 51 4.26 10.91 8.05
N GLU A 52 3.78 10.09 8.99
CA GLU A 52 3.39 10.51 10.33
C GLU A 52 4.17 9.70 11.38
N LYS A 53 4.26 10.26 12.59
CA LYS A 53 4.79 9.54 13.76
C LYS A 53 3.66 9.22 14.73
N PRO A 54 3.70 8.08 15.42
CA PRO A 54 2.73 7.78 16.46
C PRO A 54 2.86 8.77 17.61
N THR A 55 1.75 9.07 18.28
CA THR A 55 1.73 9.90 19.48
C THR A 55 2.18 9.10 20.70
N LYS A 56 1.79 7.80 20.74
CA LYS A 56 2.22 6.83 21.78
C LYS A 56 2.52 5.49 21.11
N GLY A 57 3.26 4.64 21.81
CA GLY A 57 3.61 3.31 21.33
C GLY A 57 4.75 3.32 20.33
N LYS A 58 4.92 2.20 19.59
CA LYS A 58 6.01 2.03 18.61
C LYS A 58 5.51 1.40 17.33
N VAL A 59 6.04 1.90 16.20
CA VAL A 59 5.87 1.27 14.88
C VAL A 59 7.24 0.79 14.43
N ILE A 60 7.36 -0.51 14.22
CA ILE A 60 8.60 -1.16 13.79
C ILE A 60 8.38 -1.76 12.40
N PHE A 61 9.28 -1.46 11.45
CA PHE A 61 9.33 -2.09 10.14
C PHE A 61 10.73 -2.69 9.93
N GLY A 62 10.83 -4.01 10.00
CA GLY A 62 12.12 -4.69 10.00
C GLY A 62 13.02 -4.17 11.13
N SER A 63 14.16 -3.57 10.78
CA SER A 63 15.08 -2.95 11.73
C SER A 63 14.80 -1.47 12.02
N TYR A 64 13.80 -0.87 11.34
CA TYR A 64 13.49 0.55 11.50
C TYR A 64 12.45 0.78 12.60
N ASP A 65 12.79 1.64 13.57
CA ASP A 65 11.84 2.23 14.51
C ASP A 65 11.36 3.57 13.92
N VAL A 66 10.12 3.61 13.45
CA VAL A 66 9.53 4.81 12.81
C VAL A 66 9.56 6.02 13.73
N ASN A 67 9.45 5.83 15.04
CA ASN A 67 9.51 6.92 16.01
C ASN A 67 10.86 7.63 16.01
N LYS A 68 11.95 6.87 15.77
CA LYS A 68 13.33 7.30 15.90
C LYS A 68 14.02 7.53 14.56
N ILE A 69 13.36 7.19 13.44
CA ILE A 69 13.97 7.27 12.11
C ILE A 69 14.42 8.70 11.80
N LYS A 70 15.66 8.84 11.34
CA LYS A 70 16.22 10.12 10.93
C LYS A 70 15.80 10.45 9.49
N HIS A 71 15.69 11.71 9.17
CA HIS A 71 15.27 12.18 7.83
C HIS A 71 16.10 11.54 6.70
N ARG A 72 17.41 11.36 6.89
CA ARG A 72 18.33 10.72 5.92
C ARG A 72 18.05 9.23 5.70
N GLU A 73 17.34 8.56 6.60
CA GLU A 73 17.02 7.13 6.54
C GLU A 73 15.64 6.87 5.89
N LEU A 74 14.79 7.91 5.81
CA LEU A 74 13.44 7.82 5.22
C LEU A 74 13.43 7.27 3.78
N PRO A 75 14.35 7.70 2.87
CA PRO A 75 14.38 7.13 1.53
C PRO A 75 14.66 5.62 1.52
N GLN A 76 15.51 5.13 2.43
CA GLN A 76 15.81 3.70 2.53
C GLN A 76 14.61 2.91 3.03
N LEU A 77 13.90 3.39 4.06
CA LEU A 77 12.65 2.79 4.52
C LEU A 77 11.62 2.74 3.40
N ARG A 78 11.38 3.88 2.73
CA ARG A 78 10.33 4.01 1.71
C ARG A 78 10.60 3.18 0.45
N ARG A 79 11.85 2.88 0.12
CA ARG A 79 12.19 1.94 -0.97
C ARG A 79 11.80 0.50 -0.66
N ARG A 80 11.75 0.13 0.62
CA ARG A 80 11.35 -1.20 1.08
C ARG A 80 9.83 -1.36 1.18
N ILE A 81 9.08 -0.28 0.96
CA ILE A 81 7.61 -0.26 1.04
C ILE A 81 7.04 0.33 -0.24
N GLY A 82 6.40 -0.49 -1.06
CA GLY A 82 5.61 -0.02 -2.20
C GLY A 82 4.23 0.42 -1.73
N VAL A 83 3.75 1.59 -2.17
CA VAL A 83 2.41 2.06 -1.82
C VAL A 83 1.57 2.24 -3.07
N ILE A 84 0.37 1.67 -3.04
CA ILE A 84 -0.65 1.77 -4.08
C ILE A 84 -1.83 2.53 -3.48
N PHE A 85 -2.22 3.64 -4.09
CA PHE A 85 -3.31 4.49 -3.63
C PHE A 85 -4.56 4.35 -4.50
N GLN A 86 -5.71 4.67 -3.95
CA GLN A 86 -7.00 4.67 -4.65
C GLN A 86 -7.03 5.66 -5.83
N ASP A 87 -6.35 6.81 -5.72
CA ASP A 87 -6.26 7.88 -6.71
C ASP A 87 -5.07 7.72 -7.67
N PHE A 88 -4.46 6.54 -7.71
CA PHE A 88 -3.30 6.14 -8.54
C PHE A 88 -2.03 6.95 -8.29
N ARG A 89 -2.12 8.24 -8.00
CA ARG A 89 -1.01 9.20 -7.83
C ARG A 89 0.03 9.11 -8.93
N LEU A 90 -0.41 8.99 -10.17
CA LEU A 90 0.48 9.03 -11.33
C LEU A 90 0.87 10.47 -11.63
N LEU A 91 2.09 10.63 -12.15
CA LEU A 91 2.59 11.90 -12.67
C LEU A 91 1.91 12.19 -14.02
N PRO A 92 1.03 13.21 -14.13
CA PRO A 92 0.14 13.36 -15.28
C PRO A 92 0.87 13.69 -16.59
N ASN A 93 2.06 14.32 -16.49
CA ASN A 93 2.89 14.73 -17.62
C ASN A 93 4.01 13.73 -17.92
N LYS A 94 3.92 12.52 -17.40
CA LYS A 94 4.86 11.42 -17.58
C LYS A 94 4.12 10.21 -18.17
N THR A 95 4.76 9.53 -19.12
CA THR A 95 4.26 8.27 -19.69
C THR A 95 4.20 7.15 -18.62
N SER A 96 3.60 6.01 -18.96
CA SER A 96 3.63 4.81 -18.08
C SER A 96 5.06 4.41 -17.76
N PHE A 97 5.95 4.39 -18.77
CA PHE A 97 7.37 4.11 -18.59
C PHE A 97 8.02 5.08 -17.60
N GLU A 98 7.87 6.38 -17.81
CA GLU A 98 8.47 7.41 -16.96
C GLU A 98 7.89 7.42 -15.53
N ASN A 99 6.61 7.07 -15.36
CA ASN A 99 6.00 6.92 -14.04
C ASN A 99 6.66 5.78 -13.23
N VAL A 100 6.97 4.67 -13.88
CA VAL A 100 7.66 3.54 -13.25
C VAL A 100 9.14 3.84 -13.08
N ALA A 101 9.79 4.42 -14.11
CA ALA A 101 11.20 4.82 -14.08
C ALA A 101 11.52 5.78 -12.93
N PHE A 102 10.61 6.69 -12.62
CA PHE A 102 10.78 7.67 -11.54
C PHE A 102 11.14 7.03 -10.19
N ALA A 103 10.59 5.84 -9.90
CA ALA A 103 10.90 5.14 -8.65
C ALA A 103 12.35 4.62 -8.62
N LEU A 104 12.90 4.18 -9.76
CA LEU A 104 14.30 3.77 -9.90
C LEU A 104 15.25 4.97 -9.91
N GLU A 105 14.87 6.07 -10.58
CA GLU A 105 15.62 7.33 -10.58
C GLU A 105 15.77 7.88 -9.16
N ALA A 106 14.66 7.91 -8.41
CA ALA A 106 14.66 8.32 -7.00
C ALA A 106 15.47 7.37 -6.10
N ALA A 107 15.68 6.11 -6.54
CA ALA A 107 16.56 5.16 -5.88
C ALA A 107 18.04 5.31 -6.27
N GLY A 108 18.37 6.17 -7.24
CA GLY A 108 19.73 6.37 -7.75
C GLY A 108 20.22 5.24 -8.65
N ARG A 109 19.29 4.52 -9.33
CA ARG A 109 19.65 3.44 -10.26
C ARG A 109 20.19 3.99 -11.57
N LEU A 110 21.04 3.20 -12.23
CA LEU A 110 21.63 3.57 -13.52
C LEU A 110 20.57 3.56 -14.63
N GLN A 111 20.81 4.33 -15.68
CA GLN A 111 19.94 4.37 -16.86
C GLN A 111 19.85 3.00 -17.57
N SER A 112 20.88 2.18 -17.49
CA SER A 112 20.87 0.78 -17.97
C SER A 112 19.80 -0.04 -17.27
N ASP A 113 19.76 0.03 -15.93
CA ASP A 113 18.79 -0.70 -15.09
C ASP A 113 17.34 -0.25 -15.40
N ILE A 114 17.15 1.06 -15.58
CA ILE A 114 15.85 1.63 -15.92
C ILE A 114 15.35 1.09 -17.26
N LYS A 115 16.21 1.09 -18.29
CA LYS A 115 15.87 0.58 -19.62
C LYS A 115 15.58 -0.92 -19.64
N GLU A 116 16.17 -1.68 -18.73
CA GLU A 116 15.99 -3.11 -18.61
C GLU A 116 14.74 -3.45 -17.77
N PHE A 117 14.61 -2.91 -16.56
CA PHE A 117 13.61 -3.35 -15.60
C PHE A 117 12.23 -2.72 -15.79
N VAL A 118 12.15 -1.49 -16.29
CA VAL A 118 10.84 -0.83 -16.46
C VAL A 118 9.95 -1.54 -17.48
N PRO A 119 10.44 -1.95 -18.68
CA PRO A 119 9.64 -2.72 -19.61
C PRO A 119 9.17 -4.05 -19.01
N GLN A 120 10.02 -4.75 -18.27
CA GLN A 120 9.66 -6.01 -17.61
C GLN A 120 8.56 -5.81 -16.55
N ALA A 121 8.64 -4.75 -15.76
CA ALA A 121 7.62 -4.43 -14.77
C ALA A 121 6.27 -4.10 -15.43
N LEU A 122 6.28 -3.34 -16.53
CA LEU A 122 5.07 -3.03 -17.29
C LEU A 122 4.50 -4.26 -17.99
N GLU A 123 5.33 -5.15 -18.50
CA GLU A 123 4.90 -6.43 -19.08
C GLU A 123 4.24 -7.33 -18.02
N MET A 124 4.82 -7.40 -16.80
CA MET A 124 4.26 -8.18 -15.69
C MET A 124 2.83 -7.76 -15.32
N VAL A 125 2.52 -6.46 -15.46
CA VAL A 125 1.16 -5.93 -15.20
C VAL A 125 0.30 -5.85 -16.48
N GLY A 126 0.76 -6.42 -17.61
CA GLY A 126 0.02 -6.47 -18.88
C GLY A 126 -0.09 -5.13 -19.60
N LEU A 127 0.92 -4.26 -19.48
CA LEU A 127 0.92 -2.91 -20.08
C LEU A 127 2.12 -2.67 -21.02
N LYS A 128 2.69 -3.73 -21.60
CA LYS A 128 3.82 -3.61 -22.54
C LYS A 128 3.51 -2.65 -23.69
N ASP A 129 2.34 -2.78 -24.28
CA ASP A 129 1.90 -1.98 -25.45
C ASP A 129 1.46 -0.55 -25.06
N LYS A 130 1.34 -0.27 -23.76
CA LYS A 130 0.92 1.02 -23.20
C LYS A 130 2.06 1.76 -22.50
N MET A 131 3.31 1.33 -22.67
CA MET A 131 4.43 1.93 -21.90
C MET A 131 4.67 3.40 -22.25
N PHE A 132 4.34 3.86 -23.46
CA PHE A 132 4.52 5.24 -23.86
C PHE A 132 3.24 6.09 -23.79
N ASN A 133 2.13 5.51 -23.30
CA ASN A 133 0.90 6.24 -23.08
C ASN A 133 0.98 7.11 -21.83
N PHE A 134 0.37 8.29 -21.90
CA PHE A 134 0.18 9.17 -20.74
C PHE A 134 -1.02 8.74 -19.90
N PRO A 135 -1.09 9.10 -18.60
CA PRO A 135 -2.21 8.73 -17.74
C PRO A 135 -3.60 9.12 -18.29
N LYS A 136 -3.73 10.22 -19.01
CA LYS A 136 -4.99 10.66 -19.64
C LYS A 136 -5.50 9.69 -20.73
N GLU A 137 -4.63 8.87 -21.29
CA GLU A 137 -4.92 7.90 -22.35
C GLU A 137 -5.20 6.49 -21.82
N LEU A 138 -5.12 6.32 -20.50
CA LEU A 138 -5.30 5.05 -19.82
C LEU A 138 -6.66 4.98 -19.12
N SER A 139 -7.27 3.78 -19.15
CA SER A 139 -8.41 3.46 -18.30
C SER A 139 -8.04 3.47 -16.81
N GLY A 140 -9.04 3.45 -15.92
CA GLY A 140 -8.81 3.37 -14.47
C GLY A 140 -8.00 2.14 -14.07
N GLY A 141 -8.34 0.97 -14.62
CA GLY A 141 -7.61 -0.28 -14.36
C GLY A 141 -6.17 -0.23 -14.88
N GLU A 142 -5.93 0.36 -16.07
CA GLU A 142 -4.56 0.54 -16.60
C GLU A 142 -3.73 1.49 -15.74
N LYS A 143 -4.32 2.61 -15.28
CA LYS A 143 -3.65 3.54 -14.33
C LYS A 143 -3.24 2.81 -13.05
N GLN A 144 -4.13 1.99 -12.52
CA GLN A 144 -3.83 1.22 -11.30
C GLN A 144 -2.71 0.20 -11.55
N ARG A 145 -2.70 -0.47 -12.70
CA ARG A 145 -1.60 -1.39 -13.07
C ARG A 145 -0.25 -0.65 -13.21
N VAL A 146 -0.23 0.58 -13.76
CA VAL A 146 1.00 1.41 -13.76
C VAL A 146 1.43 1.75 -12.33
N ALA A 147 0.49 2.12 -11.45
CA ALA A 147 0.80 2.41 -10.04
C ALA A 147 1.36 1.17 -9.31
N ILE A 148 0.86 -0.03 -9.61
CA ILE A 148 1.38 -1.29 -9.09
C ILE A 148 2.80 -1.56 -9.61
N ALA A 149 3.04 -1.43 -10.93
CA ALA A 149 4.38 -1.59 -11.50
C ALA A 149 5.39 -0.65 -10.84
N ARG A 150 5.01 0.63 -10.64
CA ARG A 150 5.83 1.60 -9.92
C ARG A 150 6.09 1.22 -8.46
N ALA A 151 5.09 0.66 -7.77
CA ALA A 151 5.23 0.26 -6.38
C ALA A 151 6.17 -0.94 -6.20
N MET A 152 6.21 -1.86 -7.17
CA MET A 152 6.99 -3.10 -7.08
C MET A 152 8.40 -3.02 -7.67
N ILE A 153 8.72 -2.00 -8.49
CA ILE A 153 9.96 -1.95 -9.28
C ILE A 153 11.25 -1.97 -8.43
N ASN A 154 11.19 -1.48 -7.20
CA ASN A 154 12.31 -1.51 -6.24
C ASN A 154 12.41 -2.84 -5.46
N HIS A 155 11.63 -3.88 -5.82
CA HIS A 155 11.55 -5.13 -5.07
C HIS A 155 11.30 -4.91 -3.57
N PRO A 156 10.20 -4.25 -3.19
CA PRO A 156 9.94 -3.92 -1.80
C PRO A 156 9.66 -5.18 -0.96
N ASP A 157 9.94 -5.11 0.33
CA ASP A 157 9.59 -6.19 1.28
C ASP A 157 8.10 -6.26 1.53
N MET A 158 7.41 -5.11 1.39
CA MET A 158 5.97 -4.98 1.60
C MET A 158 5.33 -4.07 0.56
N ILE A 159 4.17 -4.46 0.08
CA ILE A 159 3.24 -3.59 -0.64
C ILE A 159 2.06 -3.26 0.27
N ILE A 160 1.76 -1.98 0.36
CA ILE A 160 0.56 -1.45 1.01
C ILE A 160 -0.38 -0.97 -0.09
N ALA A 161 -1.56 -1.54 -0.16
CA ALA A 161 -2.61 -1.15 -1.10
C ALA A 161 -3.77 -0.49 -0.33
N ASP A 162 -3.87 0.84 -0.40
CA ASP A 162 -4.92 1.62 0.28
C ASP A 162 -6.08 1.85 -0.67
N GLU A 163 -7.17 1.09 -0.49
CA GLU A 163 -8.39 1.08 -1.30
C GLU A 163 -8.10 0.94 -2.82
N PRO A 164 -7.27 -0.03 -3.26
CA PRO A 164 -6.73 -0.06 -4.62
C PRO A 164 -7.79 -0.30 -5.71
N THR A 165 -9.00 -0.67 -5.33
CA THR A 165 -10.10 -0.98 -6.24
C THR A 165 -11.26 0.02 -6.16
N GLY A 166 -11.17 1.03 -5.30
CA GLY A 166 -12.27 1.93 -4.98
C GLY A 166 -12.78 2.79 -6.15
N ASN A 167 -11.96 3.00 -7.18
CA ASN A 167 -12.29 3.79 -8.38
C ASN A 167 -12.40 2.92 -9.65
N LEU A 168 -12.57 1.60 -9.49
CA LEU A 168 -12.59 0.66 -10.60
C LEU A 168 -13.96 -0.04 -10.72
N ASP A 169 -14.30 -0.43 -11.94
CA ASP A 169 -15.39 -1.37 -12.17
C ASP A 169 -15.06 -2.77 -11.62
N PRO A 170 -16.06 -3.64 -11.41
CA PRO A 170 -15.85 -4.94 -10.79
C PRO A 170 -14.84 -5.83 -11.50
N ILE A 171 -14.79 -5.81 -12.85
CA ILE A 171 -13.88 -6.66 -13.64
C ILE A 171 -12.44 -6.22 -13.37
N ASN A 172 -12.15 -4.93 -13.55
CA ASN A 172 -10.82 -4.37 -13.28
C ASN A 172 -10.43 -4.53 -11.81
N ALA A 173 -11.38 -4.38 -10.87
CA ALA A 173 -11.13 -4.58 -9.45
C ALA A 173 -10.58 -6.01 -9.17
N TRP A 174 -11.22 -7.03 -9.74
CA TRP A 174 -10.77 -8.41 -9.60
C TRP A 174 -9.40 -8.67 -10.24
N GLU A 175 -9.10 -8.07 -11.38
CA GLU A 175 -7.76 -8.16 -11.99
C GLU A 175 -6.67 -7.59 -11.08
N ILE A 176 -6.94 -6.44 -10.43
CA ILE A 176 -6.00 -5.85 -9.47
C ILE A 176 -5.78 -6.77 -8.27
N ILE A 177 -6.83 -7.37 -7.72
CA ILE A 177 -6.70 -8.31 -6.58
C ILE A 177 -5.90 -9.55 -6.98
N LYS A 178 -6.14 -10.14 -8.16
CA LYS A 178 -5.35 -11.27 -8.67
C LYS A 178 -3.87 -10.90 -8.82
N LEU A 179 -3.58 -9.68 -9.27
CA LEU A 179 -2.22 -9.20 -9.39
C LEU A 179 -1.53 -9.06 -8.02
N LEU A 180 -2.24 -8.55 -7.00
CA LEU A 180 -1.72 -8.47 -5.63
C LEU A 180 -1.46 -9.86 -5.04
N ILE A 181 -2.35 -10.82 -5.30
CA ILE A 181 -2.14 -12.23 -4.90
C ILE A 181 -0.87 -12.78 -5.53
N LYS A 182 -0.69 -12.60 -6.85
CA LYS A 182 0.51 -13.05 -7.57
C LYS A 182 1.79 -12.42 -7.01
N ILE A 183 1.76 -11.14 -6.69
CA ILE A 183 2.91 -10.44 -6.06
C ILE A 183 3.23 -11.05 -4.69
N ASN A 184 2.21 -11.38 -3.89
CA ASN A 184 2.41 -12.05 -2.61
C ASN A 184 3.00 -13.46 -2.76
N GLU A 185 2.51 -14.24 -3.73
CA GLU A 185 3.04 -15.58 -4.06
C GLU A 185 4.53 -15.54 -4.47
N LEU A 186 4.98 -14.44 -5.06
CA LEU A 186 6.39 -14.19 -5.36
C LEU A 186 7.21 -13.81 -4.11
N GLY A 187 6.59 -13.73 -2.94
CA GLY A 187 7.26 -13.57 -1.65
C GLY A 187 7.22 -12.16 -1.06
N THR A 188 6.50 -11.21 -1.69
CA THR A 188 6.30 -9.87 -1.14
C THR A 188 5.16 -9.89 -0.11
N THR A 189 5.35 -9.25 1.05
CA THR A 189 4.27 -9.04 2.03
C THR A 189 3.23 -8.08 1.46
N VAL A 190 1.94 -8.35 1.64
CA VAL A 190 0.86 -7.47 1.16
C VAL A 190 -0.04 -7.07 2.32
N LEU A 191 -0.22 -5.76 2.51
CA LEU A 191 -1.23 -5.17 3.38
C LEU A 191 -2.30 -4.51 2.50
N LEU A 192 -3.47 -5.11 2.42
CA LEU A 192 -4.62 -4.60 1.68
C LEU A 192 -5.57 -3.88 2.63
N ALA A 193 -5.61 -2.55 2.58
CA ALA A 193 -6.62 -1.77 3.28
C ALA A 193 -7.83 -1.62 2.36
N THR A 194 -8.98 -2.17 2.77
CA THR A 194 -10.22 -2.09 1.98
C THR A 194 -11.47 -2.26 2.86
N HIS A 195 -12.59 -1.79 2.35
CA HIS A 195 -13.92 -2.03 2.93
C HIS A 195 -14.80 -2.94 2.05
N ASN A 196 -14.25 -3.50 0.96
CA ASN A 196 -14.98 -4.36 0.04
C ASN A 196 -15.10 -5.79 0.61
N LYS A 197 -16.32 -6.14 1.03
CA LYS A 197 -16.66 -7.44 1.64
C LYS A 197 -16.42 -8.64 0.71
N GLU A 198 -16.74 -8.49 -0.57
CA GLU A 198 -16.64 -9.58 -1.53
C GLU A 198 -15.17 -9.98 -1.73
N ILE A 199 -14.30 -8.99 -1.86
CA ILE A 199 -12.85 -9.19 -1.99
C ILE A 199 -12.31 -9.90 -0.75
N ILE A 200 -12.65 -9.44 0.45
CA ILE A 200 -12.16 -9.99 1.70
C ILE A 200 -12.60 -11.44 1.87
N ASN A 201 -13.89 -11.72 1.62
CA ASN A 201 -14.44 -13.06 1.72
C ASN A 201 -13.86 -14.04 0.68
N TYR A 202 -13.51 -13.54 -0.51
CA TYR A 202 -12.85 -14.33 -1.54
C TYR A 202 -11.40 -14.68 -1.19
N LEU A 203 -10.68 -13.75 -0.57
CA LEU A 203 -9.26 -13.92 -0.27
C LEU A 203 -9.01 -15.02 0.77
N GLU A 204 -9.92 -15.25 1.71
CA GLU A 204 -9.78 -16.22 2.81
C GLU A 204 -8.41 -16.15 3.51
N ARG A 205 -7.86 -14.93 3.63
CA ARG A 205 -6.58 -14.61 4.27
C ARG A 205 -6.82 -13.97 5.63
N ARG A 206 -5.73 -13.64 6.31
CA ARG A 206 -5.79 -12.94 7.60
C ARG A 206 -6.50 -11.60 7.48
N VAL A 207 -7.40 -11.32 8.41
CA VAL A 207 -8.18 -10.09 8.49
C VAL A 207 -7.96 -9.42 9.83
N ILE A 208 -7.51 -8.17 9.80
CA ILE A 208 -7.43 -7.29 10.97
C ILE A 208 -8.57 -6.27 10.84
N ASN A 209 -9.50 -6.28 11.80
CA ASN A 209 -10.62 -5.34 11.81
C ASN A 209 -10.29 -4.13 12.68
N LEU A 210 -10.49 -2.94 12.09
CA LEU A 210 -10.25 -1.65 12.72
C LEU A 210 -11.57 -0.88 12.87
N GLU A 211 -11.94 -0.54 14.10
CA GLU A 211 -13.13 0.22 14.43
C GLU A 211 -12.79 1.35 15.39
N ASN A 212 -13.15 2.58 15.01
CA ASN A 212 -12.91 3.78 15.82
C ASN A 212 -11.44 3.87 16.33
N GLY A 213 -10.50 3.50 15.47
CA GLY A 213 -9.06 3.54 15.78
C GLY A 213 -8.54 2.37 16.62
N ARG A 214 -9.36 1.39 16.98
CA ARG A 214 -8.97 0.21 17.76
C ARG A 214 -9.03 -1.05 16.93
N ILE A 215 -8.10 -1.98 17.18
CA ILE A 215 -8.18 -3.34 16.64
C ILE A 215 -9.22 -4.10 17.43
N THR A 216 -10.31 -4.48 16.78
CA THR A 216 -11.40 -5.23 17.40
C THR A 216 -11.30 -6.72 17.13
N ARG A 217 -10.56 -7.11 16.06
CA ARG A 217 -10.48 -8.50 15.63
C ARG A 217 -9.20 -8.71 14.82
N ASP A 218 -8.56 -9.86 14.97
CA ASP A 218 -7.39 -10.31 14.21
C ASP A 218 -7.51 -11.82 14.00
N GLU A 219 -7.81 -12.27 12.79
CA GLU A 219 -8.12 -13.66 12.47
C GLU A 219 -7.33 -14.15 11.26
N GLU A 220 -6.67 -15.30 11.37
CA GLU A 220 -5.83 -15.90 10.33
C GLU A 220 -6.62 -16.24 9.05
N LYS A 221 -7.91 -16.60 9.17
CA LYS A 221 -8.86 -16.80 8.06
C LYS A 221 -10.15 -16.09 8.38
N GLY A 222 -10.12 -14.77 8.24
CA GLY A 222 -11.26 -13.93 8.60
C GLY A 222 -12.22 -13.72 7.44
N LYS A 223 -13.50 -13.51 7.79
CA LYS A 223 -14.52 -12.96 6.89
C LYS A 223 -14.82 -11.54 7.32
N TYR A 224 -15.29 -10.73 6.38
CA TYR A 224 -15.75 -9.39 6.70
C TYR A 224 -17.07 -9.48 7.49
N ILE A 225 -17.03 -9.19 8.79
CA ILE A 225 -18.21 -9.07 9.64
C ILE A 225 -18.25 -7.62 10.13
N LEU A 226 -19.34 -6.89 9.82
CA LEU A 226 -19.64 -5.64 10.51
C LEU A 226 -20.37 -6.00 11.80
N VAL A 227 -19.85 -5.57 12.92
CA VAL A 227 -20.59 -5.50 14.18
C VAL A 227 -21.32 -4.18 14.25
#